data_5574e86ca61691c5ed15e5de6fb611e0
#
_entry.id   5574e86ca61691c5ed15e5de6fb611e0
#
_cell.length_a   1.000
_cell.length_b   1.000
_cell.length_c   1.000
_cell.angle_alpha   90.00
_cell.angle_beta   90.00
_cell.angle_gamma   90.00
#
_symmetry.space_group_name_H-M   'P 1'
#
loop_
_entity.id
_entity.type
_entity.pdbx_description
1 polymer ?
#
loop_
_entity_poly.entity_id
_entity_poly.type
_entity_poly.pdbx_seq_one_letter_code
_entity_poly.pdbx_strand_id
1 'polypeptide(L)'
;MLRLLVMLLTVTVLAGGDHLPRRLTFVDYAARAVWTWRTGGAAEIWRNGFVPTEDLSQMRQDVEQRISSDEEYGFAVAGPLPTPPEKARIRWDDGSTMRIPVISARQALIALSPYRMEASAQDDRAYKMTTATFTTMRLRTLRGMATVPAWRLSFSNLPGPIDHVAVDGAMLGTVEDAVGDHLPPDVMGFEVLDEHTLRVSYGYGICLGRKMSTIRLRADERPDVVVLGIEVDEHNGNGLCAGVGAFGEGVVRLGEPLGSRVVLDAKSRLPICLHWPGPCRAG
;
A
#
# COMPACT_ATOMS: atom_id res chain seq x y z
N MET A 1 -61.10 24.76 44.53
CA MET A 1 -61.29 24.69 43.09
C MET A 1 -59.96 24.35 42.44
N LEU A 2 -59.74 23.05 42.13
CA LEU A 2 -58.49 22.52 41.59
C LEU A 2 -58.69 22.29 40.08
N ARG A 3 -58.02 23.05 39.25
CA ARG A 3 -58.08 22.87 37.76
C ARG A 3 -57.02 21.88 37.34
N LEU A 4 -57.44 20.70 36.91
CA LEU A 4 -56.62 19.66 36.28
C LEU A 4 -56.32 20.12 34.86
N LEU A 5 -55.02 20.30 34.55
CA LEU A 5 -54.52 20.55 33.20
C LEU A 5 -54.11 19.22 32.59
N VAL A 6 -54.89 18.69 31.65
CA VAL A 6 -54.56 17.47 30.88
C VAL A 6 -53.69 17.90 29.73
N MET A 7 -52.37 17.55 29.78
CA MET A 7 -51.45 17.67 28.66
C MET A 7 -51.61 16.46 27.74
N LEU A 8 -52.15 16.68 26.54
CA LEU A 8 -52.16 15.69 25.47
C LEU A 8 -50.74 15.62 24.85
N LEU A 9 -50.01 14.53 25.11
CA LEU A 9 -48.76 14.19 24.39
C LEU A 9 -49.17 13.58 23.05
N THR A 10 -49.03 14.32 21.95
CA THR A 10 -49.10 13.78 20.59
C THR A 10 -47.75 13.11 20.25
N VAL A 11 -47.74 11.79 20.26
CA VAL A 11 -46.58 10.99 19.78
C VAL A 11 -46.65 11.00 18.26
N THR A 12 -45.83 11.80 17.61
CA THR A 12 -45.58 11.74 16.17
C THR A 12 -44.72 10.52 15.89
N VAL A 13 -45.30 9.43 15.43
CA VAL A 13 -44.55 8.28 14.86
C VAL A 13 -43.98 8.76 13.54
N LEU A 14 -42.69 9.11 13.54
CA LEU A 14 -41.91 9.26 12.31
C LEU A 14 -41.83 7.87 11.69
N ALA A 15 -42.57 7.63 10.62
CA ALA A 15 -42.42 6.49 9.75
C ALA A 15 -40.98 6.54 9.21
N GLY A 16 -40.04 5.78 9.83
CA GLY A 16 -38.73 5.52 9.32
C GLY A 16 -38.87 4.73 8.02
N GLY A 17 -38.86 5.43 6.89
CA GLY A 17 -38.70 4.76 5.61
C GLY A 17 -37.40 3.98 5.63
N ASP A 18 -37.47 2.67 5.39
CA ASP A 18 -36.33 1.80 5.15
C ASP A 18 -35.54 2.34 3.94
N HIS A 19 -34.66 3.31 4.20
CA HIS A 19 -33.65 3.71 3.23
C HIS A 19 -32.64 2.57 3.16
N LEU A 20 -32.87 1.60 2.29
CA LEU A 20 -31.80 0.70 1.85
C LEU A 20 -30.60 1.58 1.47
N PRO A 21 -29.40 1.30 2.00
CA PRO A 21 -28.24 2.11 1.73
C PRO A 21 -28.05 2.17 0.21
N ARG A 22 -28.07 3.41 -0.33
CA ARG A 22 -27.86 3.64 -1.77
C ARG A 22 -26.54 3.02 -2.16
N ARG A 23 -26.57 2.12 -3.12
CA ARG A 23 -25.34 1.51 -3.67
C ARG A 23 -24.48 2.60 -4.29
N LEU A 24 -23.23 2.71 -3.84
CA LEU A 24 -22.29 3.68 -4.38
C LEU A 24 -21.96 3.33 -5.82
N THR A 25 -21.93 4.34 -6.69
CA THR A 25 -21.53 4.23 -8.10
C THR A 25 -20.03 4.50 -8.25
N PHE A 26 -19.48 4.25 -9.44
CA PHE A 26 -18.10 4.65 -9.74
C PHE A 26 -17.88 6.15 -9.47
N VAL A 27 -18.81 7.00 -9.84
CA VAL A 27 -18.72 8.46 -9.63
C VAL A 27 -18.62 8.81 -8.15
N ASP A 28 -19.39 8.12 -7.29
CA ASP A 28 -19.35 8.32 -5.84
C ASP A 28 -17.99 7.90 -5.26
N TYR A 29 -17.45 6.76 -5.71
CA TYR A 29 -16.11 6.28 -5.31
C TYR A 29 -15.00 7.20 -5.80
N ALA A 30 -15.03 7.63 -7.06
CA ALA A 30 -14.04 8.52 -7.65
C ALA A 30 -14.00 9.88 -6.93
N ALA A 31 -15.18 10.48 -6.68
CA ALA A 31 -15.28 11.73 -5.93
C ALA A 31 -14.66 11.60 -4.51
N ARG A 32 -14.91 10.46 -3.85
CA ARG A 32 -14.35 10.15 -2.54
C ARG A 32 -12.83 9.97 -2.59
N ALA A 33 -12.32 9.28 -3.60
CA ALA A 33 -10.87 9.10 -3.80
C ALA A 33 -10.16 10.45 -3.98
N VAL A 34 -10.67 11.31 -4.85
CA VAL A 34 -10.13 12.67 -5.07
C VAL A 34 -10.17 13.50 -3.79
N TRP A 35 -11.28 13.46 -3.06
CA TRP A 35 -11.43 14.20 -1.80
C TRP A 35 -10.40 13.72 -0.77
N THR A 36 -10.35 12.40 -0.51
CA THR A 36 -9.40 11.82 0.45
C THR A 36 -7.96 12.13 0.08
N TRP A 37 -7.58 11.99 -1.19
CA TRP A 37 -6.27 12.31 -1.72
C TRP A 37 -5.83 13.74 -1.39
N ARG A 38 -6.74 14.70 -1.61
CA ARG A 38 -6.44 16.13 -1.43
C ARG A 38 -6.49 16.59 0.03
N THR A 39 -7.33 16.00 0.86
CA THR A 39 -7.57 16.48 2.23
C THR A 39 -6.93 15.62 3.30
N GLY A 40 -6.64 14.34 3.03
CA GLY A 40 -6.07 13.39 4.00
C GLY A 40 -4.56 13.47 4.19
N GLY A 41 -3.85 14.35 3.45
CA GLY A 41 -2.38 14.44 3.49
C GLY A 41 -1.67 13.46 2.54
N ALA A 42 -2.39 12.54 1.92
CA ALA A 42 -1.81 11.55 1.01
C ALA A 42 -1.05 12.18 -0.16
N ALA A 43 -1.59 13.24 -0.75
CA ALA A 43 -0.92 13.98 -1.84
C ALA A 43 0.39 14.64 -1.40
N GLU A 44 0.50 15.07 -0.15
CA GLU A 44 1.72 15.65 0.41
C GLU A 44 2.79 14.58 0.64
N ILE A 45 2.39 13.45 1.25
CA ILE A 45 3.27 12.29 1.43
C ILE A 45 3.79 11.78 0.09
N TRP A 46 2.93 11.65 -0.91
CA TRP A 46 3.30 11.21 -2.24
C TRP A 46 4.36 12.12 -2.88
N ARG A 47 4.18 13.44 -2.82
CA ARG A 47 5.09 14.41 -3.45
C ARG A 47 6.39 14.60 -2.72
N ASN A 48 6.34 14.64 -1.39
CA ASN A 48 7.46 15.11 -0.56
C ASN A 48 7.99 14.06 0.40
N GLY A 49 7.27 12.94 0.60
CA GLY A 49 7.68 11.87 1.50
C GLY A 49 8.76 10.96 0.93
N PHE A 50 9.26 10.09 1.77
CA PHE A 50 10.08 8.97 1.38
C PHE A 50 9.17 7.74 1.23
N VAL A 51 8.79 7.41 0.01
CA VAL A 51 7.88 6.29 -0.31
C VAL A 51 8.61 5.29 -1.19
N PRO A 52 9.18 4.21 -0.61
CA PRO A 52 9.78 3.11 -1.35
C PRO A 52 8.75 2.39 -2.24
N THR A 53 9.20 1.93 -3.41
CA THR A 53 8.39 1.13 -4.35
C THR A 53 8.99 -0.24 -4.61
N GLU A 54 9.98 -0.63 -3.82
CA GLU A 54 10.59 -1.96 -3.82
C GLU A 54 10.91 -2.36 -2.37
N ASP A 55 11.35 -3.61 -2.18
CA ASP A 55 11.66 -4.14 -0.86
C ASP A 55 12.72 -3.33 -0.14
N LEU A 56 12.51 -3.11 1.16
CA LEU A 56 13.44 -2.40 2.04
C LEU A 56 14.71 -3.19 2.33
N SER A 57 14.76 -4.44 1.89
CA SER A 57 15.90 -5.34 2.07
C SER A 57 16.43 -5.80 0.72
N GLN A 58 17.74 -5.82 0.58
CA GLN A 58 18.42 -6.37 -0.58
C GLN A 58 19.38 -7.47 -0.14
N MET A 59 19.33 -8.59 -0.83
CA MET A 59 20.18 -9.74 -0.56
C MET A 59 20.47 -10.48 -1.85
N ARG A 60 21.50 -11.33 -1.83
CA ARG A 60 21.80 -12.21 -2.95
C ARG A 60 20.75 -13.32 -3.05
N GLN A 61 20.55 -13.83 -4.25
CA GLN A 61 19.55 -14.88 -4.52
C GLN A 61 19.77 -16.14 -3.67
N ASP A 62 21.02 -16.53 -3.40
CA ASP A 62 21.35 -17.69 -2.57
C ASP A 62 20.96 -17.49 -1.09
N VAL A 63 21.05 -16.25 -0.59
CA VAL A 63 20.58 -15.87 0.75
C VAL A 63 19.04 -15.94 0.80
N GLU A 64 18.38 -15.35 -0.19
CA GLU A 64 16.92 -15.35 -0.30
C GLU A 64 16.36 -16.78 -0.40
N GLN A 65 16.94 -17.63 -1.26
CA GLN A 65 16.54 -19.02 -1.38
C GLN A 65 16.73 -19.78 -0.06
N ARG A 66 17.83 -19.53 0.64
CA ARG A 66 18.08 -20.17 1.94
C ARG A 66 17.03 -19.79 2.97
N ILE A 67 16.67 -18.52 3.08
CA ILE A 67 15.66 -18.03 4.02
C ILE A 67 14.27 -18.56 3.62
N SER A 68 13.90 -18.50 2.35
CA SER A 68 12.59 -18.94 1.84
C SER A 68 12.37 -20.46 1.94
N SER A 69 13.44 -21.24 2.07
CA SER A 69 13.35 -22.70 2.27
C SER A 69 13.08 -23.11 3.71
N ASP A 70 13.22 -22.19 4.67
CA ASP A 70 12.98 -22.45 6.07
C ASP A 70 11.56 -22.00 6.45
N GLU A 71 10.67 -22.93 6.79
CA GLU A 71 9.28 -22.63 7.17
C GLU A 71 9.17 -21.86 8.49
N GLU A 72 10.10 -22.13 9.42
CA GLU A 72 10.16 -21.50 10.74
C GLU A 72 11.57 -20.96 11.01
N TYR A 73 11.82 -19.72 10.64
CA TYR A 73 13.09 -19.06 10.91
C TYR A 73 12.92 -17.80 11.77
N GLY A 74 13.97 -17.45 12.47
CA GLY A 74 14.07 -16.19 13.20
C GLY A 74 15.46 -15.58 13.05
N PHE A 75 15.59 -14.33 13.43
CA PHE A 75 16.86 -13.63 13.43
C PHE A 75 17.28 -13.29 14.86
N ALA A 76 18.53 -13.56 15.23
CA ALA A 76 19.07 -13.32 16.56
C ALA A 76 20.34 -12.47 16.49
N VAL A 77 20.58 -11.67 17.53
CA VAL A 77 21.85 -10.94 17.70
C VAL A 77 22.85 -11.85 18.41
N ALA A 78 24.00 -12.09 17.78
CA ALA A 78 25.09 -12.91 18.33
C ALA A 78 26.43 -12.14 18.47
N GLY A 79 26.48 -10.89 18.04
CA GLY A 79 27.67 -10.05 18.10
C GLY A 79 27.40 -8.65 18.67
N PRO A 80 28.43 -7.83 18.86
CA PRO A 80 28.28 -6.47 19.31
C PRO A 80 27.58 -5.62 18.22
N LEU A 81 26.73 -4.70 18.66
CA LEU A 81 26.03 -3.78 17.77
C LEU A 81 26.65 -2.39 17.81
N PRO A 82 26.94 -1.78 16.66
CA PRO A 82 27.40 -0.41 16.59
C PRO A 82 26.30 0.57 16.97
N THR A 83 26.67 1.73 17.50
CA THR A 83 25.77 2.84 17.71
C THR A 83 25.48 3.52 16.37
N PRO A 84 24.21 3.68 15.97
CA PRO A 84 23.88 4.38 14.74
C PRO A 84 24.16 5.88 14.85
N PRO A 85 24.36 6.59 13.73
CA PRO A 85 24.25 8.03 13.73
C PRO A 85 22.81 8.43 14.06
N GLU A 86 22.62 9.55 14.76
CA GLU A 86 21.28 10.03 15.10
C GLU A 86 20.42 10.33 13.86
N LYS A 87 21.05 10.89 12.83
CA LYS A 87 20.40 11.27 11.56
C LYS A 87 21.29 10.92 10.39
N ALA A 88 20.67 10.56 9.29
CA ALA A 88 21.32 10.36 8.00
C ALA A 88 20.59 11.14 6.90
N ARG A 89 21.08 11.01 5.67
CA ARG A 89 20.53 11.71 4.52
C ARG A 89 20.16 10.73 3.41
N ILE A 90 18.93 10.81 2.93
CA ILE A 90 18.52 10.26 1.66
C ILE A 90 18.94 11.25 0.58
N ARG A 91 19.42 10.77 -0.58
CA ARG A 91 19.74 11.57 -1.75
C ARG A 91 19.12 10.93 -2.98
N TRP A 92 18.25 11.65 -3.66
CA TRP A 92 17.71 11.25 -4.95
C TRP A 92 18.65 11.62 -6.10
N ASP A 93 18.48 10.96 -7.25
CA ASP A 93 19.28 11.20 -8.46
C ASP A 93 19.04 12.59 -9.07
N ASP A 94 17.89 13.22 -8.78
CA ASP A 94 17.59 14.61 -9.12
C ASP A 94 18.39 15.64 -8.29
N GLY A 95 19.23 15.17 -7.35
CA GLY A 95 20.02 15.99 -6.44
C GLY A 95 19.30 16.42 -5.18
N SER A 96 18.00 16.20 -5.06
CA SER A 96 17.24 16.52 -3.86
C SER A 96 17.67 15.62 -2.68
N THR A 97 17.50 16.12 -1.45
CA THR A 97 17.90 15.40 -0.24
C THR A 97 16.89 15.55 0.88
N MET A 98 16.80 14.51 1.74
CA MET A 98 16.00 14.52 2.96
C MET A 98 16.84 14.05 4.15
N ARG A 99 16.75 14.73 5.29
CA ARG A 99 17.32 14.24 6.56
C ARG A 99 16.28 13.42 7.30
N ILE A 100 16.71 12.25 7.79
CA ILE A 100 15.85 11.31 8.49
C ILE A 100 16.52 10.78 9.74
N PRO A 101 15.77 10.43 10.78
CA PRO A 101 16.27 9.63 11.90
C PRO A 101 16.65 8.23 11.41
N VAL A 102 17.60 7.60 12.09
CA VAL A 102 18.13 6.28 11.74
C VAL A 102 17.72 5.27 12.79
N ILE A 103 17.24 4.11 12.36
CA ILE A 103 17.00 2.98 13.26
C ILE A 103 18.31 2.27 13.62
N SER A 104 18.33 1.61 14.78
CA SER A 104 19.46 0.76 15.19
C SER A 104 19.55 -0.51 14.34
N ALA A 105 20.73 -1.14 14.31
CA ALA A 105 20.92 -2.43 13.65
C ALA A 105 20.01 -3.53 14.21
N ARG A 106 19.66 -3.48 15.51
CA ARG A 106 18.69 -4.39 16.13
C ARG A 106 17.29 -4.18 15.59
N GLN A 107 16.84 -2.93 15.42
CA GLN A 107 15.53 -2.65 14.83
C GLN A 107 15.47 -3.09 13.37
N ALA A 108 16.54 -2.89 12.59
CA ALA A 108 16.64 -3.41 11.22
C ALA A 108 16.55 -4.94 11.17
N LEU A 109 17.22 -5.64 12.12
CA LEU A 109 17.12 -7.09 12.24
C LEU A 109 15.69 -7.56 12.53
N ILE A 110 15.01 -6.89 13.47
CA ILE A 110 13.61 -7.20 13.83
C ILE A 110 12.68 -6.99 12.63
N ALA A 111 12.94 -5.97 11.80
CA ALA A 111 12.17 -5.71 10.59
C ALA A 111 12.29 -6.82 9.53
N LEU A 112 13.40 -7.57 9.51
CA LEU A 112 13.57 -8.74 8.64
C LEU A 112 12.76 -9.95 9.09
N SER A 113 12.40 -10.02 10.37
CA SER A 113 11.65 -11.17 10.90
C SER A 113 10.19 -11.13 10.45
N PRO A 114 9.62 -12.23 9.92
CA PRO A 114 8.23 -12.31 9.54
C PRO A 114 7.27 -12.05 10.70
N TYR A 115 7.72 -12.35 11.93
CA TYR A 115 6.94 -12.11 13.15
C TYR A 115 7.26 -10.78 13.83
N ARG A 116 8.15 -9.96 13.25
CA ARG A 116 8.67 -8.71 13.84
C ARG A 116 9.19 -8.89 15.28
N MET A 117 9.83 -10.01 15.52
CA MET A 117 10.40 -10.38 16.81
C MET A 117 11.83 -10.88 16.65
N GLU A 118 12.66 -10.57 17.63
CA GLU A 118 14.01 -11.14 17.72
C GLU A 118 13.94 -12.56 18.27
N ALA A 119 14.60 -13.49 17.60
CA ALA A 119 14.75 -14.87 18.09
C ALA A 119 15.82 -14.95 19.19
N SER A 120 15.79 -16.03 20.00
CA SER A 120 16.85 -16.29 20.95
C SER A 120 18.16 -16.62 20.25
N ALA A 121 19.28 -16.07 20.72
CA ALA A 121 20.60 -16.45 20.23
C ALA A 121 20.97 -17.94 20.52
N GLN A 122 20.28 -18.58 21.45
CA GLN A 122 20.40 -19.99 21.78
C GLN A 122 19.58 -20.89 20.84
N ASP A 123 18.66 -20.32 20.07
CA ASP A 123 17.91 -21.10 19.08
C ASP A 123 18.83 -21.46 17.90
N ASP A 124 19.02 -22.78 17.69
CA ASP A 124 19.88 -23.27 16.61
C ASP A 124 19.28 -23.05 15.20
N ARG A 125 17.98 -22.80 15.11
CA ARG A 125 17.30 -22.46 13.86
C ARG A 125 17.40 -20.97 13.52
N ALA A 126 17.79 -20.13 14.48
CA ALA A 126 17.91 -18.70 14.22
C ALA A 126 19.13 -18.36 13.35
N TYR A 127 18.93 -17.41 12.43
CA TYR A 127 20.02 -16.76 11.71
C TYR A 127 20.73 -15.79 12.65
N LYS A 128 22.01 -16.08 12.95
CA LYS A 128 22.78 -15.39 13.99
C LYS A 128 23.59 -14.24 13.40
N MET A 129 23.10 -13.01 13.60
CA MET A 129 23.83 -11.80 13.17
C MET A 129 25.08 -11.60 14.02
N THR A 130 26.23 -11.64 13.36
CA THR A 130 27.55 -11.48 14.01
C THR A 130 28.09 -10.07 13.92
N THR A 131 27.79 -9.36 12.83
CA THR A 131 28.21 -7.97 12.63
C THR A 131 27.14 -7.16 11.92
N ALA A 132 27.11 -5.86 12.20
CA ALA A 132 26.32 -4.88 11.49
C ALA A 132 27.20 -3.68 11.11
N THR A 133 27.13 -3.25 9.87
CA THR A 133 27.88 -2.10 9.36
C THR A 133 26.92 -1.06 8.79
N PHE A 134 27.04 0.19 9.27
CA PHE A 134 26.27 1.28 8.71
C PHE A 134 26.82 1.65 7.32
N THR A 135 25.94 1.69 6.32
CA THR A 135 26.26 1.90 4.91
C THR A 135 25.16 2.63 4.18
N THR A 136 25.16 2.60 2.88
CA THR A 136 24.07 3.06 2.01
C THR A 136 23.73 2.02 0.97
N MET A 137 22.49 2.03 0.50
CA MET A 137 22.04 1.20 -0.61
C MET A 137 21.24 2.03 -1.63
N ARG A 138 21.07 1.50 -2.82
CA ARG A 138 20.20 2.10 -3.85
C ARG A 138 18.80 1.56 -3.66
N LEU A 139 17.82 2.43 -3.70
CA LEU A 139 16.40 2.07 -3.51
C LEU A 139 15.53 2.87 -4.48
N ARG A 140 14.58 2.20 -5.09
CA ARG A 140 13.57 2.84 -5.93
C ARG A 140 12.48 3.43 -5.04
N THR A 141 12.11 4.66 -5.33
CA THR A 141 11.03 5.37 -4.64
C THR A 141 10.09 6.00 -5.67
N LEU A 142 8.95 6.51 -5.22
CA LEU A 142 8.03 7.26 -6.09
C LEU A 142 8.68 8.48 -6.77
N ARG A 143 9.71 9.06 -6.14
CA ARG A 143 10.47 10.19 -6.69
C ARG A 143 11.66 9.78 -7.57
N GLY A 144 11.78 8.49 -7.87
CA GLY A 144 12.90 7.92 -8.61
C GLY A 144 13.90 7.19 -7.71
N MET A 145 15.08 6.89 -8.27
CA MET A 145 16.13 6.20 -7.54
C MET A 145 16.76 7.10 -6.50
N ALA A 146 16.97 6.52 -5.31
CA ALA A 146 17.61 7.20 -4.19
C ALA A 146 18.78 6.39 -3.63
N THR A 147 19.78 7.09 -3.08
CA THR A 147 20.78 6.52 -2.18
C THR A 147 20.27 6.73 -0.76
N VAL A 148 20.02 5.64 -0.05
CA VAL A 148 19.41 5.63 1.29
C VAL A 148 20.39 5.06 2.32
N PRO A 149 20.34 5.50 3.58
CA PRO A 149 21.09 4.86 4.65
C PRO A 149 20.58 3.44 4.86
N ALA A 150 21.51 2.52 5.13
CA ALA A 150 21.24 1.09 5.29
C ALA A 150 22.12 0.46 6.36
N TRP A 151 21.68 -0.65 6.89
CA TRP A 151 22.48 -1.57 7.65
C TRP A 151 22.84 -2.78 6.79
N ARG A 152 24.14 -3.07 6.69
CA ARG A 152 24.64 -4.35 6.19
C ARG A 152 24.77 -5.30 7.36
N LEU A 153 23.91 -6.31 7.39
CA LEU A 153 23.82 -7.31 8.44
C LEU A 153 24.48 -8.61 7.97
N SER A 154 25.51 -9.07 8.67
CA SER A 154 26.20 -10.32 8.35
C SER A 154 25.88 -11.39 9.38
N PHE A 155 25.71 -12.62 8.91
CA PHE A 155 25.25 -13.76 9.70
C PHE A 155 26.28 -14.90 9.62
N SER A 156 26.42 -15.67 10.71
CA SER A 156 27.33 -16.81 10.73
C SER A 156 26.85 -18.00 9.90
N ASN A 157 25.56 -18.11 9.66
CA ASN A 157 24.89 -19.26 9.03
C ASN A 157 24.10 -18.90 7.76
N LEU A 158 24.36 -17.72 7.15
CA LEU A 158 23.91 -17.36 5.82
C LEU A 158 25.09 -17.19 4.86
N PRO A 159 24.90 -17.48 3.56
CA PRO A 159 25.98 -17.40 2.56
C PRO A 159 26.39 -15.96 2.19
N GLY A 160 25.68 -14.95 2.68
CA GLY A 160 25.96 -13.54 2.42
C GLY A 160 25.23 -12.59 3.37
N PRO A 161 25.54 -11.29 3.29
CA PRO A 161 24.87 -10.27 4.08
C PRO A 161 23.50 -9.92 3.53
N ILE A 162 22.69 -9.28 4.38
CA ILE A 162 21.44 -8.63 4.03
C ILE A 162 21.63 -7.13 4.25
N ASP A 163 21.38 -6.32 3.23
CA ASP A 163 21.31 -4.87 3.36
C ASP A 163 19.84 -4.48 3.62
N HIS A 164 19.57 -3.77 4.72
CA HIS A 164 18.24 -3.31 5.08
C HIS A 164 18.24 -1.80 5.28
N VAL A 165 17.23 -1.11 4.78
CA VAL A 165 17.06 0.35 4.93
C VAL A 165 17.08 0.73 6.41
N ALA A 166 17.94 1.69 6.76
CA ALA A 166 18.11 2.17 8.14
C ALA A 166 17.19 3.37 8.44
N VAL A 167 15.94 3.33 7.97
CA VAL A 167 14.95 4.41 8.14
C VAL A 167 13.86 3.95 9.09
N ASP A 168 13.47 4.81 10.02
CA ASP A 168 12.35 4.54 10.91
C ASP A 168 11.07 4.34 10.09
N GLY A 169 10.33 3.27 10.37
CA GLY A 169 9.06 2.96 9.71
C GLY A 169 8.03 4.11 9.77
N ALA A 170 8.06 4.90 10.84
CA ALA A 170 7.23 6.10 10.97
C ALA A 170 7.56 7.20 9.94
N MET A 171 8.76 7.16 9.33
CA MET A 171 9.19 8.09 8.28
C MET A 171 8.97 7.53 6.86
N LEU A 172 8.67 6.26 6.75
CA LEU A 172 8.16 5.67 5.54
C LEU A 172 6.73 6.19 5.38
N GLY A 173 6.57 7.31 4.70
CA GLY A 173 5.26 7.92 4.52
C GLY A 173 4.29 6.91 3.93
N THR A 174 3.44 6.32 4.76
CA THR A 174 2.42 5.41 4.25
C THR A 174 1.27 6.26 3.75
N VAL A 175 1.12 6.32 2.44
CA VAL A 175 -0.05 6.91 1.81
C VAL A 175 -1.32 6.20 2.32
N GLU A 176 -1.23 4.91 2.65
CA GLU A 176 -2.30 4.11 3.24
C GLU A 176 -2.80 4.70 4.58
N ASP A 177 -1.89 5.08 5.48
CA ASP A 177 -2.25 5.69 6.76
C ASP A 177 -2.99 7.03 6.57
N ALA A 178 -2.57 7.82 5.58
CA ALA A 178 -3.21 9.09 5.26
C ALA A 178 -4.58 8.92 4.60
N VAL A 179 -4.80 7.82 3.89
CA VAL A 179 -6.10 7.46 3.29
C VAL A 179 -7.05 6.89 4.33
N GLY A 180 -6.52 6.24 5.38
CA GLY A 180 -7.30 5.57 6.43
C GLY A 180 -8.00 4.30 5.92
N ASP A 181 -9.09 3.91 6.59
CA ASP A 181 -9.84 2.72 6.22
C ASP A 181 -10.22 2.71 4.74
N HIS A 182 -9.79 1.68 4.03
CA HIS A 182 -10.03 1.53 2.61
C HIS A 182 -10.50 0.11 2.26
N LEU A 183 -11.21 0.01 1.15
CA LEU A 183 -11.63 -1.27 0.59
C LEU A 183 -10.50 -1.89 -0.25
N PRO A 184 -10.53 -3.20 -0.49
CA PRO A 184 -9.62 -3.81 -1.46
C PRO A 184 -9.72 -3.12 -2.84
N PRO A 185 -8.60 -2.92 -3.57
CA PRO A 185 -8.62 -2.29 -4.87
C PRO A 185 -9.31 -3.17 -5.90
N ASP A 186 -9.99 -2.54 -6.86
CA ASP A 186 -10.48 -3.20 -8.05
C ASP A 186 -9.41 -3.15 -9.17
N VAL A 187 -8.65 -2.06 -9.27
CA VAL A 187 -7.56 -1.92 -10.23
C VAL A 187 -6.25 -2.35 -9.59
N MET A 188 -5.60 -3.32 -10.20
CA MET A 188 -4.38 -3.95 -9.66
C MET A 188 -3.10 -3.35 -10.21
N GLY A 189 -3.16 -2.74 -11.40
CA GLY A 189 -2.02 -2.12 -12.04
C GLY A 189 -2.39 -1.46 -13.36
N PHE A 190 -1.46 -0.69 -13.91
CA PHE A 190 -1.59 -0.13 -15.25
C PHE A 190 -0.22 -0.02 -15.94
N GLU A 191 -0.26 0.00 -17.27
CA GLU A 191 0.88 0.26 -18.15
C GLU A 191 0.53 1.46 -19.05
N VAL A 192 1.45 2.36 -19.23
CA VAL A 192 1.29 3.49 -20.15
C VAL A 192 1.67 3.03 -21.55
N LEU A 193 0.69 2.92 -22.45
CA LEU A 193 0.92 2.56 -23.85
C LEU A 193 1.33 3.76 -24.68
N ASP A 194 0.71 4.91 -24.42
CA ASP A 194 1.05 6.22 -24.93
C ASP A 194 0.55 7.30 -23.95
N GLU A 195 0.76 8.59 -24.26
CA GLU A 195 0.41 9.69 -23.36
C GLU A 195 -1.08 9.76 -22.98
N HIS A 196 -1.97 9.17 -23.79
CA HIS A 196 -3.42 9.16 -23.60
C HIS A 196 -4.00 7.77 -23.34
N THR A 197 -3.20 6.71 -23.42
CA THR A 197 -3.73 5.34 -23.41
C THR A 197 -3.07 4.51 -22.32
N LEU A 198 -3.89 3.96 -21.45
CA LEU A 198 -3.49 3.07 -20.37
C LEU A 198 -4.03 1.65 -20.61
N ARG A 199 -3.18 0.63 -20.49
CA ARG A 199 -3.61 -0.74 -20.29
C ARG A 199 -3.79 -0.95 -18.80
N VAL A 200 -4.95 -1.45 -18.38
CA VAL A 200 -5.34 -1.56 -16.97
C VAL A 200 -5.64 -3.01 -16.66
N SER A 201 -4.99 -3.55 -15.62
CA SER A 201 -5.28 -4.85 -15.04
C SER A 201 -6.21 -4.67 -13.84
N TYR A 202 -7.26 -5.49 -13.75
CA TYR A 202 -8.27 -5.39 -12.70
C TYR A 202 -8.73 -6.75 -12.19
N GLY A 203 -9.17 -6.78 -10.92
CA GLY A 203 -9.79 -7.94 -10.29
C GLY A 203 -11.29 -7.76 -10.08
N TYR A 204 -12.05 -8.84 -10.20
CA TYR A 204 -13.49 -8.82 -9.95
C TYR A 204 -13.99 -10.17 -9.44
N GLY A 205 -15.13 -10.14 -8.76
CA GLY A 205 -15.78 -11.37 -8.31
C GLY A 205 -16.65 -11.97 -9.41
N ILE A 206 -16.61 -13.28 -9.58
CA ILE A 206 -17.54 -14.03 -10.42
C ILE A 206 -18.41 -14.94 -9.58
N CYS A 207 -19.67 -15.08 -10.01
CA CYS A 207 -20.60 -16.02 -9.42
C CYS A 207 -20.66 -17.27 -10.29
N LEU A 208 -20.25 -18.41 -9.75
CA LEU A 208 -20.32 -19.69 -10.47
C LEU A 208 -21.77 -20.02 -10.86
N GLY A 209 -21.95 -20.48 -12.10
CA GLY A 209 -23.27 -20.86 -12.62
C GLY A 209 -24.13 -19.69 -13.10
N ARG A 210 -23.61 -18.48 -13.16
CA ARG A 210 -24.32 -17.30 -13.72
C ARG A 210 -23.70 -16.82 -15.02
N LYS A 211 -24.49 -16.09 -15.81
CA LYS A 211 -24.00 -15.40 -17.00
C LYS A 211 -22.93 -14.38 -16.56
N MET A 212 -21.81 -14.34 -17.27
CA MET A 212 -20.74 -13.37 -16.98
C MET A 212 -21.29 -11.95 -16.98
N SER A 213 -20.96 -11.22 -15.93
CA SER A 213 -21.29 -9.78 -15.81
C SER A 213 -20.48 -9.00 -16.85
N THR A 214 -21.08 -7.96 -17.40
CA THR A 214 -20.34 -7.02 -18.25
C THR A 214 -19.51 -6.11 -17.34
N ILE A 215 -18.21 -6.04 -17.61
CA ILE A 215 -17.30 -5.18 -16.88
C ILE A 215 -16.94 -4.00 -17.77
N ARG A 216 -17.03 -2.80 -17.22
CA ARG A 216 -16.63 -1.56 -17.89
C ARG A 216 -15.56 -0.87 -17.07
N LEU A 217 -14.40 -0.65 -17.67
CA LEU A 217 -13.38 0.23 -17.12
C LEU A 217 -13.87 1.68 -17.18
N ARG A 218 -13.60 2.43 -16.13
CA ARG A 218 -13.96 3.84 -15.98
C ARG A 218 -12.75 4.66 -15.58
N ALA A 219 -12.71 5.90 -16.04
CA ALA A 219 -11.78 6.92 -15.59
C ALA A 219 -12.53 8.19 -15.22
N ASP A 220 -12.13 8.83 -14.12
CA ASP A 220 -12.48 10.20 -13.75
C ASP A 220 -11.19 11.04 -13.76
N GLU A 221 -11.13 12.01 -14.68
CA GLU A 221 -9.93 12.81 -14.91
C GLU A 221 -10.02 14.14 -14.20
N ARG A 222 -8.97 14.46 -13.46
CA ARG A 222 -8.77 15.75 -12.80
C ARG A 222 -7.39 16.30 -13.17
N PRO A 223 -7.13 17.59 -12.94
CA PRO A 223 -5.84 18.21 -13.31
C PRO A 223 -4.63 17.55 -12.63
N ASP A 224 -4.78 16.98 -11.45
CA ASP A 224 -3.73 16.42 -10.60
C ASP A 224 -3.78 14.91 -10.45
N VAL A 225 -4.93 14.28 -10.74
CA VAL A 225 -5.13 12.83 -10.59
C VAL A 225 -6.01 12.26 -11.70
N VAL A 226 -5.83 10.97 -11.97
CA VAL A 226 -6.75 10.13 -12.74
C VAL A 226 -7.26 9.05 -11.79
N VAL A 227 -8.56 8.91 -11.63
CA VAL A 227 -9.14 7.83 -10.82
C VAL A 227 -9.64 6.75 -11.75
N LEU A 228 -9.14 5.52 -11.59
CA LEU A 228 -9.56 4.34 -12.33
C LEU A 228 -10.46 3.47 -11.47
N GLY A 229 -11.37 2.76 -12.11
CA GLY A 229 -12.21 1.76 -11.45
C GLY A 229 -12.99 0.93 -12.46
N ILE A 230 -13.75 -0.04 -11.95
CA ILE A 230 -14.64 -0.86 -12.76
C ILE A 230 -16.10 -0.66 -12.35
N GLU A 231 -16.98 -0.72 -13.33
CA GLU A 231 -18.42 -0.93 -13.14
C GLU A 231 -18.75 -2.35 -13.58
N VAL A 232 -19.40 -3.07 -12.69
CA VAL A 232 -19.86 -4.44 -12.95
C VAL A 232 -21.38 -4.41 -13.07
N ASP A 233 -21.90 -4.68 -14.26
CA ASP A 233 -23.34 -4.84 -14.47
C ASP A 233 -23.75 -6.19 -13.87
N GLU A 234 -24.24 -6.16 -12.63
CA GLU A 234 -24.78 -7.37 -12.00
C GLU A 234 -26.13 -7.72 -12.63
N HIS A 235 -26.21 -8.88 -13.24
CA HIS A 235 -27.52 -9.45 -13.60
C HIS A 235 -28.22 -9.88 -12.29
N ASN A 236 -29.35 -9.25 -12.02
CA ASN A 236 -30.23 -9.54 -10.87
C ASN A 236 -30.48 -11.04 -10.75
N GLY A 237 -29.92 -11.65 -9.73
CA GLY A 237 -30.15 -13.04 -9.37
C GLY A 237 -30.11 -13.19 -7.87
N ASN A 238 -31.23 -13.60 -7.29
CA ASN A 238 -31.35 -13.94 -5.87
C ASN A 238 -30.57 -15.23 -5.60
N GLY A 239 -29.33 -15.14 -5.15
CA GLY A 239 -28.54 -16.34 -4.77
C GLY A 239 -27.20 -15.96 -4.17
N LEU A 240 -26.74 -16.80 -3.25
CA LEU A 240 -25.41 -16.72 -2.67
C LEU A 240 -24.37 -16.86 -3.80
N CYS A 241 -23.49 -15.89 -3.89
CA CYS A 241 -22.37 -15.89 -4.78
C CYS A 241 -21.15 -16.45 -4.02
N ALA A 242 -20.70 -17.64 -4.33
CA ALA A 242 -19.39 -18.09 -3.91
C ALA A 242 -18.38 -17.17 -4.61
N GLY A 243 -17.73 -16.28 -3.85
CA GLY A 243 -16.81 -15.28 -4.38
C GLY A 243 -15.57 -15.94 -4.95
N VAL A 244 -15.58 -16.23 -6.24
CA VAL A 244 -14.36 -16.62 -6.98
C VAL A 244 -13.81 -15.34 -7.59
N GLY A 245 -12.54 -15.05 -7.29
CA GLY A 245 -11.82 -13.93 -7.91
C GLY A 245 -11.44 -14.28 -9.35
N ALA A 246 -11.60 -13.31 -10.24
CA ALA A 246 -11.11 -13.37 -11.61
C ALA A 246 -10.35 -12.07 -11.93
N PHE A 247 -9.46 -12.16 -12.91
CA PHE A 247 -8.67 -11.05 -13.40
C PHE A 247 -9.01 -10.74 -14.84
N GLY A 248 -8.90 -9.49 -15.22
CA GLY A 248 -9.10 -9.02 -16.58
C GLY A 248 -8.16 -7.87 -16.91
N GLU A 249 -8.03 -7.63 -18.21
CA GLU A 249 -7.31 -6.47 -18.74
C GLU A 249 -8.21 -5.70 -19.70
N GLY A 250 -7.95 -4.42 -19.79
CA GLY A 250 -8.64 -3.56 -20.75
C GLY A 250 -7.86 -2.29 -20.99
N VAL A 251 -8.36 -1.48 -21.91
CA VAL A 251 -7.72 -0.23 -22.31
C VAL A 251 -8.64 0.94 -21.94
N VAL A 252 -8.02 1.96 -21.30
CA VAL A 252 -8.66 3.24 -21.01
C VAL A 252 -7.99 4.32 -21.85
N ARG A 253 -8.80 5.15 -22.51
CA ARG A 253 -8.33 6.34 -23.19
C ARG A 253 -8.66 7.56 -22.36
N LEU A 254 -7.63 8.38 -22.14
CA LEU A 254 -7.73 9.66 -21.42
C LEU A 254 -8.01 10.79 -22.41
N GLY A 255 -8.82 11.75 -21.98
CA GLY A 255 -9.06 12.99 -22.73
C GLY A 255 -7.84 13.90 -22.77
N GLU A 256 -7.08 13.93 -21.65
CA GLU A 256 -5.85 14.70 -21.53
C GLU A 256 -4.66 13.74 -21.31
N PRO A 257 -3.42 14.14 -21.71
CA PRO A 257 -2.22 13.34 -21.44
C PRO A 257 -2.11 12.98 -19.97
N LEU A 258 -1.65 11.74 -19.65
CA LEU A 258 -1.44 11.35 -18.24
C LEU A 258 -0.45 12.32 -17.55
N GLY A 259 0.65 12.65 -18.20
CA GLY A 259 1.66 13.57 -17.66
C GLY A 259 2.16 13.11 -16.28
N SER A 260 2.18 14.05 -15.32
CA SER A 260 2.57 13.82 -13.94
C SER A 260 1.39 13.52 -13.02
N ARG A 261 0.17 13.31 -13.55
CA ARG A 261 -1.01 13.00 -12.76
C ARG A 261 -0.85 11.64 -12.05
N VAL A 262 -1.24 11.59 -10.80
CA VAL A 262 -1.25 10.34 -10.04
C VAL A 262 -2.47 9.51 -10.43
N VAL A 263 -2.29 8.21 -10.61
CA VAL A 263 -3.41 7.29 -10.88
C VAL A 263 -3.84 6.65 -9.58
N LEU A 264 -5.11 6.83 -9.22
CA LEU A 264 -5.74 6.29 -8.01
C LEU A 264 -6.73 5.18 -8.37
N ASP A 265 -6.85 4.16 -7.54
CA ASP A 265 -7.98 3.22 -7.58
C ASP A 265 -9.19 3.86 -6.88
N ALA A 266 -10.34 3.81 -7.51
CA ALA A 266 -11.57 4.44 -7.01
C ALA A 266 -12.01 3.88 -5.66
N LYS A 267 -11.91 2.57 -5.46
CA LYS A 267 -12.46 1.85 -4.32
C LYS A 267 -11.54 1.87 -3.12
N SER A 268 -10.25 1.58 -3.32
CA SER A 268 -9.24 1.68 -2.26
C SER A 268 -8.83 3.11 -1.98
N ARG A 269 -8.99 4.03 -2.94
CA ARG A 269 -8.52 5.42 -2.88
C ARG A 269 -7.00 5.56 -2.84
N LEU A 270 -6.28 4.46 -3.07
CA LEU A 270 -4.82 4.40 -3.04
C LEU A 270 -4.22 4.62 -4.42
N PRO A 271 -3.01 5.17 -4.51
CA PRO A 271 -2.27 5.24 -5.77
C PRO A 271 -1.99 3.84 -6.33
N ILE A 272 -2.10 3.72 -7.64
CA ILE A 272 -1.72 2.51 -8.38
C ILE A 272 -0.31 2.70 -8.91
N CYS A 273 0.61 1.81 -8.57
CA CYS A 273 1.99 1.89 -9.02
C CYS A 273 2.17 1.38 -10.44
N LEU A 274 3.03 2.06 -11.20
CA LEU A 274 3.51 1.57 -12.49
C LEU A 274 4.24 0.23 -12.30
N HIS A 275 3.87 -0.76 -13.12
CA HIS A 275 4.48 -2.09 -13.17
C HIS A 275 4.34 -2.97 -11.93
N TRP A 276 3.45 -2.63 -10.99
CA TRP A 276 3.22 -3.46 -9.82
C TRP A 276 1.73 -3.80 -9.69
N PRO A 277 1.37 -5.08 -9.56
CA PRO A 277 0.00 -5.47 -9.30
C PRO A 277 -0.36 -5.13 -7.84
N GLY A 278 -1.11 -4.04 -7.67
CA GLY A 278 -1.62 -3.61 -6.37
C GLY A 278 -1.29 -2.17 -6.02
N PRO A 279 -1.82 -1.67 -4.90
CA PRO A 279 -1.48 -0.34 -4.40
C PRO A 279 -0.01 -0.26 -4.06
N CYS A 280 0.59 0.93 -4.24
CA CYS A 280 1.95 1.20 -3.79
C CYS A 280 2.01 0.97 -2.27
N ARG A 281 2.58 -0.13 -1.85
CA ARG A 281 2.87 -0.37 -0.44
C ARG A 281 4.24 0.19 -0.15
N ALA A 282 4.31 1.06 0.85
CA ALA A 282 5.55 1.23 1.59
C ALA A 282 5.74 -0.08 2.36
N GLY A 283 6.69 -0.92 1.94
CA GLY A 283 7.01 -2.19 2.56
C GLY A 283 7.48 -2.05 4.01
#